data_3f19a020e2fa05747df94f4cdffdde8d
#
_entry.id   3f19a020e2fa05747df94f4cdffdde8d
#
_cell.length_a   1.000
_cell.length_b   1.000
_cell.length_c   1.000
_cell.angle_alpha   90.00
_cell.angle_beta   90.00
_cell.angle_gamma   90.00
#
_symmetry.space_group_name_H-M   'P 1'
#
loop_
_entity.id
_entity.type
_entity.pdbx_description
1 polymer ?
#
loop_
_entity_poly.entity_id
_entity_poly.type
_entity_poly.pdbx_seq_one_letter_code
_entity_poly.pdbx_strand_id
1 'polypeptide(L)'
;LAKWLLDNQVKTVAMESTGTYWQSLFTTLQGVGLEVILCNGKFTKNIKGKKTDVKDCQWIQKLHTLGLLSGSFLPDEATEQLRTYCRHRANLLEQAADTSRKMQKYLRLLNLRLDVVVKDVTGLTGLSIIDAICKGEMNPEKLASLRHGNCKKSEQEIAKALQSNGRKDLLFSLTHEYELYQIFQRKISECDKQIQKLLNEQINNDDNKKHHFIEGKVHKRLNKNNPDININLLSYQYFEGVDLLAIEGVSHSTVLTLMSEVGHGINKFESAKQFTSWLRLAPNNKISGGKILSNKIPKGSNRLKIALRQAANAVGNLKDTALSNFFKRIA
;
A
#
# COMPACT_ATOMS: atom_id res chain seq x y z
N LEU A 1 -10.78 -21.93 -25.40
CA LEU A 1 -11.78 -20.84 -25.41
C LEU A 1 -11.41 -19.79 -26.46
N ALA A 2 -10.20 -19.19 -26.44
CA ALA A 2 -9.79 -18.15 -27.38
C ALA A 2 -9.98 -18.60 -28.87
N LYS A 3 -9.49 -19.79 -29.23
CA LYS A 3 -9.67 -20.35 -30.55
C LYS A 3 -11.16 -20.48 -30.94
N TRP A 4 -11.99 -21.00 -30.03
CA TRP A 4 -13.43 -21.15 -30.27
C TRP A 4 -14.12 -19.79 -30.51
N LEU A 5 -13.73 -18.75 -29.75
CA LEU A 5 -14.27 -17.40 -29.95
C LEU A 5 -13.88 -16.82 -31.31
N LEU A 6 -12.65 -17.02 -31.76
CA LEU A 6 -12.18 -16.59 -33.08
C LEU A 6 -12.86 -17.35 -34.21
N ASP A 7 -12.98 -18.67 -34.08
CA ASP A 7 -13.67 -19.52 -35.06
C ASP A 7 -15.15 -19.11 -35.22
N ASN A 8 -15.78 -18.60 -34.16
CA ASN A 8 -17.15 -18.08 -34.17
C ASN A 8 -17.23 -16.55 -34.46
N GLN A 9 -16.16 -15.94 -34.95
CA GLN A 9 -16.11 -14.53 -35.36
C GLN A 9 -16.49 -13.54 -34.23
N VAL A 10 -16.31 -13.91 -32.96
CA VAL A 10 -16.48 -13.03 -31.82
C VAL A 10 -15.41 -11.96 -31.87
N LYS A 11 -15.78 -10.68 -31.75
CA LYS A 11 -14.86 -9.53 -31.76
C LYS A 11 -14.61 -8.97 -30.38
N THR A 12 -15.62 -9.01 -29.53
CA THR A 12 -15.59 -8.37 -28.20
C THR A 12 -16.05 -9.32 -27.12
N VAL A 13 -15.43 -9.24 -25.95
CA VAL A 13 -15.77 -10.06 -24.78
C VAL A 13 -15.93 -9.19 -23.56
N ALA A 14 -16.99 -9.37 -22.79
CA ALA A 14 -17.15 -8.71 -21.49
C ALA A 14 -16.98 -9.72 -20.36
N MET A 15 -16.24 -9.35 -19.32
CA MET A 15 -16.05 -10.20 -18.14
C MET A 15 -16.11 -9.38 -16.84
N GLU A 16 -16.51 -10.04 -15.76
CA GLU A 16 -16.55 -9.43 -14.43
C GLU A 16 -15.20 -9.60 -13.69
N SER A 17 -14.75 -8.53 -13.00
CA SER A 17 -13.52 -8.54 -12.20
C SER A 17 -13.73 -9.23 -10.84
N THR A 18 -14.05 -10.54 -10.85
CA THR A 18 -14.24 -11.33 -9.64
C THR A 18 -12.96 -12.07 -9.24
N GLY A 19 -12.45 -11.80 -8.05
CA GLY A 19 -11.22 -12.43 -7.53
C GLY A 19 -10.02 -12.25 -8.45
N THR A 20 -9.28 -13.33 -8.69
CA THR A 20 -8.10 -13.38 -9.60
C THR A 20 -8.39 -14.13 -10.89
N TYR A 21 -9.58 -14.70 -11.07
CA TYR A 21 -9.91 -15.59 -12.18
C TYR A 21 -9.87 -14.90 -13.55
N TRP A 22 -10.15 -13.60 -13.58
CA TRP A 22 -10.22 -12.83 -14.82
C TRP A 22 -8.85 -12.54 -15.43
N GLN A 23 -7.78 -12.43 -14.64
CA GLN A 23 -6.48 -11.90 -15.10
C GLN A 23 -5.86 -12.71 -16.22
N SER A 24 -5.67 -14.01 -16.01
CA SER A 24 -5.09 -14.91 -17.04
C SER A 24 -5.95 -14.96 -18.30
N LEU A 25 -7.28 -15.04 -18.13
CA LEU A 25 -8.20 -15.08 -19.26
C LEU A 25 -8.19 -13.75 -20.03
N PHE A 26 -8.19 -12.63 -19.34
CA PHE A 26 -8.12 -11.30 -19.93
C PHE A 26 -6.88 -11.13 -20.81
N THR A 27 -5.70 -11.45 -20.27
CA THR A 27 -4.42 -11.35 -21.01
C THR A 27 -4.40 -12.28 -22.21
N THR A 28 -4.89 -13.52 -22.05
CA THR A 28 -4.94 -14.49 -23.16
C THR A 28 -5.86 -14.01 -24.30
N LEU A 29 -7.03 -13.47 -23.97
CA LEU A 29 -7.98 -13.01 -24.99
C LEU A 29 -7.50 -11.74 -25.69
N GLN A 30 -6.90 -10.80 -24.95
CA GLN A 30 -6.27 -9.63 -25.58
C GLN A 30 -5.10 -10.03 -26.48
N GLY A 31 -4.28 -10.99 -26.06
CA GLY A 31 -3.13 -11.47 -26.84
C GLY A 31 -3.49 -12.10 -28.18
N VAL A 32 -4.72 -12.56 -28.35
CA VAL A 32 -5.24 -13.06 -29.66
C VAL A 32 -6.04 -12.00 -30.41
N GLY A 33 -6.00 -10.74 -29.99
CA GLY A 33 -6.62 -9.60 -30.70
C GLY A 33 -8.09 -9.37 -30.42
N LEU A 34 -8.68 -10.01 -29.39
CA LEU A 34 -10.05 -9.74 -28.98
C LEU A 34 -10.12 -8.43 -28.14
N GLU A 35 -11.15 -7.62 -28.38
CA GLU A 35 -11.46 -6.52 -27.51
C GLU A 35 -12.11 -7.04 -26.22
N VAL A 36 -11.48 -6.82 -25.07
CA VAL A 36 -11.95 -7.33 -23.78
C VAL A 36 -12.34 -6.18 -22.85
N ILE A 37 -13.60 -6.17 -22.44
CA ILE A 37 -14.13 -5.21 -21.46
C ILE A 37 -14.21 -5.90 -20.11
N LEU A 38 -13.36 -5.45 -19.16
CA LEU A 38 -13.44 -5.87 -17.78
C LEU A 38 -14.37 -4.93 -17.01
N CYS A 39 -15.47 -5.44 -16.48
CA CYS A 39 -16.43 -4.64 -15.74
C CYS A 39 -16.41 -4.96 -14.24
N ASN A 40 -16.79 -3.97 -13.43
CA ASN A 40 -16.90 -4.16 -11.98
C ASN A 40 -18.26 -4.76 -11.63
N GLY A 41 -18.25 -5.87 -10.87
CA GLY A 41 -19.45 -6.57 -10.44
C GLY A 41 -20.49 -5.73 -9.67
N LYS A 42 -20.13 -4.54 -9.23
CA LYS A 42 -21.10 -3.60 -8.65
C LYS A 42 -22.09 -3.07 -9.70
N PHE A 43 -21.64 -2.90 -10.93
CA PHE A 43 -22.49 -2.37 -12.02
C PHE A 43 -23.33 -3.45 -12.68
N THR A 44 -22.97 -4.72 -12.47
CA THR A 44 -23.71 -5.88 -12.99
C THR A 44 -24.76 -6.43 -12.01
N LYS A 45 -24.73 -6.03 -10.74
CA LYS A 45 -25.63 -6.49 -9.68
C LYS A 45 -26.97 -5.77 -9.70
N ASN A 46 -27.90 -6.20 -10.54
CA ASN A 46 -29.26 -5.61 -10.48
C ASN A 46 -30.40 -6.58 -10.82
N ILE A 47 -30.18 -7.89 -10.71
CA ILE A 47 -31.22 -8.87 -11.00
C ILE A 47 -31.88 -9.31 -9.68
N LYS A 48 -33.18 -9.00 -9.52
CA LYS A 48 -34.02 -9.61 -8.48
C LYS A 48 -34.43 -11.00 -8.96
N GLY A 49 -34.20 -12.04 -8.16
CA GLY A 49 -34.58 -13.41 -8.45
C GLY A 49 -33.49 -14.44 -8.14
N LYS A 50 -33.69 -15.68 -8.55
CA LYS A 50 -32.70 -16.77 -8.36
C LYS A 50 -31.40 -16.41 -9.12
N LYS A 51 -30.33 -16.23 -8.39
CA LYS A 51 -29.00 -15.94 -8.92
C LYS A 51 -28.37 -17.25 -9.39
N THR A 52 -27.93 -17.29 -10.66
CA THR A 52 -27.12 -18.35 -11.23
C THR A 52 -26.06 -17.73 -12.13
N ASP A 53 -24.92 -18.40 -12.29
CA ASP A 53 -23.83 -17.91 -13.12
C ASP A 53 -24.28 -17.71 -14.58
N VAL A 54 -25.15 -18.58 -15.09
CA VAL A 54 -25.72 -18.44 -16.44
C VAL A 54 -26.51 -17.14 -16.59
N LYS A 55 -27.36 -16.81 -15.62
CA LYS A 55 -28.13 -15.54 -15.66
C LYS A 55 -27.23 -14.33 -15.50
N ASP A 56 -26.20 -14.41 -14.68
CA ASP A 56 -25.23 -13.33 -14.53
C ASP A 56 -24.46 -13.12 -15.86
N CYS A 57 -24.05 -14.17 -16.55
CA CYS A 57 -23.43 -14.09 -17.89
C CYS A 57 -24.37 -13.51 -18.95
N GLN A 58 -25.63 -13.97 -18.99
CA GLN A 58 -26.65 -13.43 -19.93
C GLN A 58 -26.90 -11.95 -19.67
N TRP A 59 -26.89 -11.52 -18.41
CA TRP A 59 -27.09 -10.13 -18.07
C TRP A 59 -25.89 -9.26 -18.46
N ILE A 60 -24.67 -9.71 -18.21
CA ILE A 60 -23.44 -9.04 -18.64
C ILE A 60 -23.43 -8.92 -20.16
N GLN A 61 -23.76 -9.99 -20.89
CA GLN A 61 -23.86 -10.00 -22.35
C GLN A 61 -24.89 -8.97 -22.84
N LYS A 62 -26.07 -8.92 -22.23
CA LYS A 62 -27.12 -7.94 -22.59
C LYS A 62 -26.66 -6.50 -22.37
N LEU A 63 -26.02 -6.21 -21.23
CA LEU A 63 -25.48 -4.88 -20.93
C LEU A 63 -24.36 -4.51 -21.92
N HIS A 64 -23.52 -5.48 -22.30
CA HIS A 64 -22.46 -5.30 -23.28
C HIS A 64 -23.03 -4.96 -24.66
N THR A 65 -23.98 -5.73 -25.16
CA THR A 65 -24.66 -5.48 -26.45
C THR A 65 -25.34 -4.10 -26.52
N LEU A 66 -25.86 -3.62 -25.40
CA LEU A 66 -26.49 -2.29 -25.28
C LEU A 66 -25.48 -1.14 -25.07
N GLY A 67 -24.17 -1.42 -24.99
CA GLY A 67 -23.15 -0.41 -24.73
C GLY A 67 -23.21 0.20 -23.33
N LEU A 68 -23.84 -0.47 -22.36
CA LEU A 68 -24.06 0.04 -21.00
C LEU A 68 -22.96 -0.36 -20.00
N LEU A 69 -21.98 -1.15 -20.42
CA LEU A 69 -20.86 -1.52 -19.57
C LEU A 69 -19.76 -0.47 -19.64
N SER A 70 -19.40 0.05 -18.47
CA SER A 70 -18.19 0.85 -18.33
C SER A 70 -17.00 -0.05 -17.97
N GLY A 71 -15.93 0.01 -18.75
CA GLY A 71 -14.70 -0.71 -18.48
C GLY A 71 -14.05 -0.27 -17.16
N SER A 72 -13.47 -1.24 -16.46
CA SER A 72 -12.64 -0.96 -15.29
C SER A 72 -11.31 -0.33 -15.72
N PHE A 73 -10.79 0.60 -14.93
CA PHE A 73 -9.44 1.11 -15.14
C PHE A 73 -8.43 -0.03 -14.92
N LEU A 74 -7.67 -0.31 -15.97
CA LEU A 74 -6.53 -1.23 -15.93
C LEU A 74 -5.27 -0.42 -16.21
N PRO A 75 -4.26 -0.54 -15.34
CA PRO A 75 -2.95 0.03 -15.62
C PRO A 75 -2.26 -0.79 -16.71
N ASP A 76 -1.13 -0.29 -17.19
CA ASP A 76 -0.22 -1.03 -18.05
C ASP A 76 0.49 -2.16 -17.26
N GLU A 77 1.13 -3.07 -17.98
CA GLU A 77 1.79 -4.25 -17.41
C GLU A 77 2.88 -3.87 -16.40
N ALA A 78 3.68 -2.86 -16.70
CA ALA A 78 4.76 -2.42 -15.82
C ALA A 78 4.22 -1.84 -14.50
N THR A 79 3.13 -1.08 -14.56
CA THR A 79 2.41 -0.60 -13.36
C THR A 79 1.78 -1.77 -12.58
N GLU A 80 1.29 -2.83 -13.25
CA GLU A 80 0.78 -4.03 -12.59
C GLU A 80 1.87 -4.81 -11.85
N GLN A 81 3.05 -4.93 -12.45
CA GLN A 81 4.21 -5.53 -11.80
C GLN A 81 4.62 -4.73 -10.55
N LEU A 82 4.74 -3.40 -10.67
CA LEU A 82 5.03 -2.51 -9.55
C LEU A 82 3.97 -2.63 -8.44
N ARG A 83 2.70 -2.68 -8.83
CA ARG A 83 1.57 -2.89 -7.92
C ARG A 83 1.71 -4.20 -7.13
N THR A 84 2.11 -5.26 -7.79
CA THR A 84 2.30 -6.58 -7.17
C THR A 84 3.39 -6.52 -6.10
N TYR A 85 4.55 -5.96 -6.40
CA TYR A 85 5.64 -5.80 -5.42
C TYR A 85 5.26 -4.88 -4.26
N CYS A 86 4.65 -3.74 -4.55
CA CYS A 86 4.24 -2.79 -3.50
C CYS A 86 3.17 -3.37 -2.56
N ARG A 87 2.21 -4.11 -3.10
CA ARG A 87 1.18 -4.77 -2.28
C ARG A 87 1.76 -5.93 -1.46
N HIS A 88 2.66 -6.71 -2.05
CA HIS A 88 3.35 -7.78 -1.31
C HIS A 88 4.20 -7.20 -0.18
N ARG A 89 4.97 -6.14 -0.45
CA ARG A 89 5.71 -5.39 0.58
C ARG A 89 4.81 -4.90 1.71
N ALA A 90 3.66 -4.33 1.37
CA ALA A 90 2.71 -3.85 2.39
C ALA A 90 2.19 -4.99 3.29
N ASN A 91 1.92 -6.16 2.72
CA ASN A 91 1.52 -7.34 3.48
C ASN A 91 2.65 -7.84 4.41
N LEU A 92 3.89 -7.83 3.94
CA LEU A 92 5.06 -8.19 4.76
C LEU A 92 5.26 -7.21 5.93
N LEU A 93 5.06 -5.92 5.71
CA LEU A 93 5.11 -4.91 6.78
C LEU A 93 4.03 -5.15 7.84
N GLU A 94 2.82 -5.51 7.43
CA GLU A 94 1.73 -5.84 8.35
C GLU A 94 2.07 -7.08 9.19
N GLN A 95 2.61 -8.14 8.57
CA GLN A 95 3.07 -9.34 9.26
C GLN A 95 4.22 -9.04 10.23
N ALA A 96 5.20 -8.22 9.82
CA ALA A 96 6.28 -7.77 10.70
C ALA A 96 5.77 -6.97 11.90
N ALA A 97 4.76 -6.14 11.71
CA ALA A 97 4.12 -5.41 12.81
C ALA A 97 3.38 -6.35 13.76
N ASP A 98 2.76 -7.41 13.25
CA ASP A 98 2.09 -8.42 14.08
C ASP A 98 3.09 -9.21 14.92
N THR A 99 4.18 -9.69 14.32
CA THR A 99 5.26 -10.35 15.07
C THR A 99 5.88 -9.43 16.12
N SER A 100 6.06 -8.14 15.81
CA SER A 100 6.54 -7.16 16.79
C SER A 100 5.59 -7.02 17.99
N ARG A 101 4.28 -7.01 17.78
CA ARG A 101 3.29 -7.00 18.88
C ARG A 101 3.38 -8.26 19.73
N LYS A 102 3.57 -9.43 19.11
CA LYS A 102 3.72 -10.71 19.83
C LYS A 102 5.04 -10.75 20.60
N MET A 103 6.15 -10.29 20.04
CA MET A 103 7.43 -10.16 20.78
C MET A 103 7.26 -9.31 22.04
N GLN A 104 6.61 -8.15 21.92
CA GLN A 104 6.33 -7.28 23.07
C GLN A 104 5.47 -7.98 24.13
N LYS A 105 4.46 -8.77 23.71
CA LYS A 105 3.65 -9.59 24.63
C LYS A 105 4.51 -10.57 25.39
N TYR A 106 5.37 -11.35 24.69
CA TYR A 106 6.23 -12.35 25.35
C TYR A 106 7.27 -11.73 26.27
N LEU A 107 7.87 -10.59 25.87
CA LEU A 107 8.75 -9.83 26.74
C LEU A 107 8.09 -9.42 28.04
N ARG A 108 6.86 -8.91 27.99
CA ARG A 108 6.09 -8.53 29.20
C ARG A 108 5.77 -9.76 30.07
N LEU A 109 5.39 -10.86 29.46
CA LEU A 109 5.12 -12.11 30.19
C LEU A 109 6.39 -12.70 30.83
N LEU A 110 7.57 -12.45 30.26
CA LEU A 110 8.88 -12.77 30.83
C LEU A 110 9.32 -11.79 31.93
N ASN A 111 8.52 -10.75 32.22
CA ASN A 111 8.87 -9.63 33.09
C ASN A 111 10.04 -8.78 32.55
N LEU A 112 10.31 -8.85 31.25
CA LEU A 112 11.33 -8.04 30.56
C LEU A 112 10.68 -6.78 30.01
N ARG A 113 10.66 -5.72 30.81
CA ARG A 113 9.92 -4.47 30.54
C ARG A 113 10.72 -3.52 29.63
N LEU A 114 11.15 -4.05 28.48
CA LEU A 114 11.88 -3.30 27.47
C LEU A 114 11.05 -2.11 26.93
N ASP A 115 9.72 -2.23 26.90
CA ASP A 115 8.78 -1.21 26.44
C ASP A 115 8.78 0.08 27.27
N VAL A 116 9.27 0.05 28.51
CA VAL A 116 9.31 1.26 29.36
C VAL A 116 10.68 1.98 29.33
N VAL A 117 11.70 1.32 28.78
CA VAL A 117 13.06 1.86 28.74
C VAL A 117 13.54 2.25 27.34
N VAL A 118 12.93 1.67 26.28
CA VAL A 118 13.24 2.05 24.89
C VAL A 118 11.99 2.64 24.24
N LYS A 119 12.19 3.63 23.39
CA LYS A 119 11.10 4.27 22.64
C LYS A 119 10.49 3.32 21.57
N ASP A 120 11.32 2.49 20.96
CA ASP A 120 10.94 1.52 19.94
C ASP A 120 11.62 0.18 20.24
N VAL A 121 10.84 -0.82 20.59
CA VAL A 121 11.32 -2.17 20.89
C VAL A 121 12.00 -2.82 19.68
N THR A 122 11.60 -2.45 18.47
CA THR A 122 12.25 -2.89 17.23
C THR A 122 13.29 -1.89 16.69
N GLY A 123 13.77 -0.97 17.53
CA GLY A 123 14.92 -0.10 17.25
C GLY A 123 16.25 -0.77 17.58
N LEU A 124 17.37 -0.09 17.32
CA LEU A 124 18.72 -0.66 17.49
C LEU A 124 18.92 -1.27 18.87
N THR A 125 18.72 -0.51 19.94
CA THR A 125 18.84 -1.00 21.33
C THR A 125 17.90 -2.17 21.59
N GLY A 126 16.65 -2.05 21.19
CA GLY A 126 15.65 -3.09 21.44
C GLY A 126 15.98 -4.41 20.77
N LEU A 127 16.35 -4.38 19.48
CA LEU A 127 16.71 -5.58 18.75
C LEU A 127 18.01 -6.21 19.25
N SER A 128 19.01 -5.41 19.63
CA SER A 128 20.25 -5.94 20.21
C SER A 128 20.00 -6.69 21.52
N ILE A 129 19.14 -6.15 22.39
CA ILE A 129 18.76 -6.79 23.66
C ILE A 129 17.93 -8.05 23.40
N ILE A 130 16.94 -8.00 22.49
CA ILE A 130 16.11 -9.17 22.14
C ILE A 130 16.95 -10.29 21.54
N ASP A 131 17.89 -9.96 20.67
CA ASP A 131 18.82 -10.93 20.08
C ASP A 131 19.64 -11.65 21.15
N ALA A 132 20.19 -10.91 22.12
CA ALA A 132 20.94 -11.49 23.24
C ALA A 132 20.06 -12.38 24.14
N ILE A 133 18.81 -11.95 24.43
CA ILE A 133 17.83 -12.73 25.18
C ILE A 133 17.53 -14.05 24.45
N CYS A 134 17.28 -14.00 23.14
CA CYS A 134 16.99 -15.19 22.33
C CYS A 134 18.20 -16.15 22.26
N LYS A 135 19.44 -15.64 22.42
CA LYS A 135 20.68 -16.44 22.54
C LYS A 135 20.94 -16.95 23.95
N GLY A 136 20.04 -16.68 24.89
CA GLY A 136 20.12 -17.20 26.27
C GLY A 136 20.76 -16.25 27.28
N GLU A 137 21.16 -15.03 26.91
CA GLU A 137 21.68 -14.06 27.89
C GLU A 137 20.50 -13.49 28.70
N MET A 138 20.58 -13.68 30.03
CA MET A 138 19.55 -13.23 30.98
C MET A 138 20.09 -12.28 32.05
N ASN A 139 21.38 -11.99 32.04
CA ASN A 139 21.99 -11.07 32.99
C ASN A 139 21.55 -9.62 32.65
N PRO A 140 20.83 -8.93 33.56
CA PRO A 140 20.32 -7.61 33.29
C PRO A 140 21.36 -6.55 32.97
N GLU A 141 22.56 -6.63 33.61
CA GLU A 141 23.63 -5.66 33.40
C GLU A 141 24.27 -5.85 32.01
N LYS A 142 24.49 -7.12 31.59
CA LYS A 142 24.96 -7.42 30.23
C LYS A 142 23.95 -7.02 29.16
N LEU A 143 22.68 -7.25 29.41
CA LEU A 143 21.63 -6.80 28.50
C LEU A 143 21.58 -5.27 28.40
N ALA A 144 21.72 -4.58 29.51
CA ALA A 144 21.72 -3.11 29.57
C ALA A 144 22.92 -2.50 28.85
N SER A 145 24.11 -3.13 28.91
CA SER A 145 25.31 -2.67 28.19
C SER A 145 25.19 -2.67 26.66
N LEU A 146 24.19 -3.39 26.09
CA LEU A 146 23.89 -3.40 24.67
C LEU A 146 23.12 -2.14 24.20
N ARG A 147 22.88 -1.18 25.08
CA ARG A 147 22.22 0.07 24.71
C ARG A 147 23.03 0.84 23.67
N HIS A 148 22.35 1.38 22.67
CA HIS A 148 22.94 2.32 21.73
C HIS A 148 23.14 3.71 22.39
N GLY A 149 24.19 4.44 22.01
CA GLY A 149 24.51 5.74 22.60
C GLY A 149 23.37 6.78 22.58
N ASN A 150 22.47 6.69 21.62
CA ASN A 150 21.28 7.55 21.52
C ASN A 150 20.12 7.16 22.48
N CYS A 151 20.27 6.07 23.25
CA CYS A 151 19.27 5.67 24.24
C CYS A 151 19.29 6.67 25.42
N LYS A 152 18.13 7.25 25.74
CA LYS A 152 18.04 8.26 26.81
C LYS A 152 18.11 7.67 28.22
N LYS A 153 17.78 6.38 28.38
CA LYS A 153 17.79 5.69 29.67
C LYS A 153 19.19 5.21 30.00
N SER A 154 19.57 5.28 31.29
CA SER A 154 20.84 4.76 31.78
C SER A 154 20.86 3.23 31.78
N GLU A 155 22.05 2.63 31.81
CA GLU A 155 22.20 1.16 31.93
C GLU A 155 21.56 0.62 33.20
N GLN A 156 21.67 1.36 34.32
CA GLN A 156 21.02 0.97 35.58
C GLN A 156 19.48 0.95 35.47
N GLU A 157 18.87 1.93 34.78
CA GLU A 157 17.43 1.94 34.56
C GLU A 157 16.99 0.78 33.67
N ILE A 158 17.78 0.48 32.64
CA ILE A 158 17.52 -0.64 31.72
C ILE A 158 17.66 -1.98 32.46
N ALA A 159 18.73 -2.17 33.22
CA ALA A 159 18.95 -3.39 34.00
C ALA A 159 17.81 -3.65 35.01
N LYS A 160 17.32 -2.62 35.70
CA LYS A 160 16.16 -2.74 36.61
C LYS A 160 14.89 -3.21 35.89
N ALA A 161 14.69 -2.83 34.63
CA ALA A 161 13.51 -3.20 33.86
C ALA A 161 13.62 -4.60 33.23
N LEU A 162 14.82 -5.19 33.18
CA LEU A 162 15.08 -6.46 32.50
C LEU A 162 15.28 -7.63 33.49
N GLN A 163 14.45 -7.72 34.52
CA GLN A 163 14.47 -8.79 35.51
C GLN A 163 13.55 -9.96 35.06
N SER A 164 14.16 -10.94 34.40
CA SER A 164 13.41 -12.10 33.88
C SER A 164 12.85 -12.99 34.97
N ASN A 165 11.67 -13.58 34.73
CA ASN A 165 11.08 -14.63 35.56
C ASN A 165 11.54 -16.06 35.19
N GLY A 166 12.40 -16.21 34.21
CA GLY A 166 13.05 -17.48 33.82
C GLY A 166 12.16 -18.49 33.09
N ARG A 167 10.96 -18.11 32.61
CA ARG A 167 10.05 -19.04 31.94
C ARG A 167 10.54 -19.41 30.53
N LYS A 168 10.98 -20.68 30.40
CA LYS A 168 11.59 -21.21 29.15
C LYS A 168 10.58 -21.33 28.00
N ASP A 169 9.32 -21.64 28.28
CA ASP A 169 8.25 -21.72 27.28
C ASP A 169 7.96 -20.37 26.60
N LEU A 170 8.01 -19.28 27.37
CA LEU A 170 7.85 -17.92 26.85
C LEU A 170 9.09 -17.47 26.05
N LEU A 171 10.28 -17.84 26.50
CA LEU A 171 11.52 -17.59 25.77
C LEU A 171 11.52 -18.29 24.41
N PHE A 172 11.12 -19.57 24.38
CA PHE A 172 10.96 -20.31 23.13
C PHE A 172 10.02 -19.58 22.15
N SER A 173 8.87 -19.14 22.64
CA SER A 173 7.90 -18.41 21.81
C SER A 173 8.43 -17.05 21.34
N LEU A 174 9.16 -16.32 22.20
CA LEU A 174 9.79 -15.05 21.84
C LEU A 174 10.82 -15.24 20.73
N THR A 175 11.65 -16.29 20.84
CA THR A 175 12.68 -16.60 19.85
C THR A 175 12.07 -16.84 18.47
N HIS A 176 11.00 -17.64 18.40
CA HIS A 176 10.30 -17.87 17.12
C HIS A 176 9.72 -16.59 16.51
N GLU A 177 9.08 -15.74 17.30
CA GLU A 177 8.55 -14.47 16.77
C GLU A 177 9.68 -13.52 16.33
N TYR A 178 10.82 -13.54 17.02
CA TYR A 178 11.99 -12.75 16.62
C TYR A 178 12.59 -13.23 15.30
N GLU A 179 12.74 -14.53 15.10
CA GLU A 179 13.19 -15.12 13.83
C GLU A 179 12.25 -14.76 12.68
N LEU A 180 10.95 -14.90 12.89
CA LEU A 180 9.94 -14.48 11.90
C LEU A 180 10.06 -12.99 11.58
N TYR A 181 10.24 -12.13 12.59
CA TYR A 181 10.45 -10.70 12.37
C TYR A 181 11.67 -10.43 11.49
N GLN A 182 12.80 -11.10 11.76
CA GLN A 182 14.02 -10.97 10.93
C GLN A 182 13.78 -11.43 9.49
N ILE A 183 13.05 -12.54 9.30
CA ILE A 183 12.70 -13.04 7.98
C ILE A 183 11.85 -11.98 7.22
N PHE A 184 10.84 -11.41 7.86
CA PHE A 184 10.03 -10.37 7.24
C PHE A 184 10.84 -9.13 6.87
N GLN A 185 11.75 -8.65 7.74
CA GLN A 185 12.62 -7.52 7.43
C GLN A 185 13.50 -7.80 6.19
N ARG A 186 14.08 -8.98 6.10
CA ARG A 186 14.85 -9.40 4.91
C ARG A 186 13.99 -9.43 3.65
N LYS A 187 12.78 -10.00 3.74
CA LYS A 187 11.84 -10.06 2.60
C LYS A 187 11.34 -8.69 2.16
N ILE A 188 11.13 -7.76 3.09
CA ILE A 188 10.81 -6.37 2.79
C ILE A 188 11.96 -5.71 2.00
N SER A 189 13.22 -5.90 2.43
CA SER A 189 14.39 -5.38 1.72
C SER A 189 14.54 -5.99 0.32
N GLU A 190 14.23 -7.28 0.15
CA GLU A 190 14.19 -7.91 -1.18
C GLU A 190 13.13 -7.27 -2.09
N CYS A 191 11.93 -6.97 -1.56
CA CYS A 191 10.90 -6.24 -2.30
C CYS A 191 11.36 -4.83 -2.69
N ASP A 192 12.05 -4.11 -1.80
CA ASP A 192 12.55 -2.77 -2.08
C ASP A 192 13.53 -2.78 -3.26
N LYS A 193 14.43 -3.77 -3.32
CA LYS A 193 15.34 -3.96 -4.45
C LYS A 193 14.61 -4.21 -5.77
N GLN A 194 13.56 -5.03 -5.76
CA GLN A 194 12.77 -5.30 -6.97
C GLN A 194 11.98 -4.06 -7.42
N ILE A 195 11.42 -3.31 -6.48
CA ILE A 195 10.73 -2.04 -6.76
C ILE A 195 11.71 -1.05 -7.39
N GLN A 196 12.91 -0.89 -6.81
CA GLN A 196 13.93 -0.01 -7.34
C GLN A 196 14.36 -0.39 -8.76
N LYS A 197 14.60 -1.69 -8.99
CA LYS A 197 14.99 -2.21 -10.30
C LYS A 197 13.92 -1.89 -11.35
N LEU A 198 12.67 -2.22 -11.06
CA LEU A 198 11.56 -2.00 -11.98
C LEU A 198 11.35 -0.51 -12.29
N LEU A 199 11.43 0.37 -11.28
CA LEU A 199 11.32 1.82 -11.49
C LEU A 199 12.47 2.36 -12.36
N ASN A 200 13.69 1.89 -12.13
CA ASN A 200 14.84 2.27 -12.97
C ASN A 200 14.68 1.82 -14.43
N GLU A 201 14.15 0.60 -14.66
CA GLU A 201 13.85 0.10 -15.99
C GLU A 201 12.79 0.96 -16.70
N GLN A 202 11.73 1.34 -16.00
CA GLN A 202 10.68 2.20 -16.55
C GLN A 202 11.18 3.61 -16.89
N ILE A 203 12.05 4.19 -16.05
CA ILE A 203 12.62 5.51 -16.25
C ILE A 203 13.64 5.50 -17.41
N ASN A 204 14.48 4.46 -17.51
CA ASN A 204 15.52 4.37 -18.53
C ASN A 204 14.99 4.03 -19.93
N ASN A 205 13.85 3.36 -20.03
CA ASN A 205 13.21 3.03 -21.30
C ASN A 205 12.54 4.26 -21.96
N ASP A 206 12.44 5.37 -21.23
CA ASP A 206 11.92 6.63 -21.77
C ASP A 206 13.10 7.51 -22.27
N ASP A 207 13.64 7.16 -23.42
CA ASP A 207 14.88 7.75 -24.02
C ASP A 207 14.82 9.27 -24.23
N ASN A 208 13.67 9.92 -24.09
CA ASN A 208 13.49 11.33 -24.44
C ASN A 208 13.51 12.31 -23.27
N LYS A 209 13.62 11.88 -22.00
CA LYS A 209 13.36 12.80 -20.88
C LYS A 209 14.24 12.55 -19.65
N LYS A 210 15.54 12.78 -19.76
CA LYS A 210 16.37 12.96 -18.56
C LYS A 210 16.10 14.35 -17.96
N HIS A 211 15.07 14.46 -17.13
CA HIS A 211 14.86 15.67 -16.34
C HIS A 211 15.98 15.81 -15.33
N HIS A 212 16.66 16.96 -15.37
CA HIS A 212 17.70 17.25 -14.39
C HIS A 212 17.05 17.39 -13.02
N PHE A 213 17.33 16.43 -12.12
CA PHE A 213 16.83 16.48 -10.77
C PHE A 213 17.54 17.62 -10.03
N ILE A 214 16.81 18.68 -9.75
CA ILE A 214 17.25 19.71 -8.82
C ILE A 214 16.83 19.22 -7.43
N GLU A 215 17.82 18.91 -6.61
CA GLU A 215 17.59 18.47 -5.25
C GLU A 215 16.69 19.47 -4.53
N GLY A 216 15.44 19.09 -4.30
CA GLY A 216 14.41 19.96 -3.76
C GLY A 216 14.71 20.36 -2.32
N LYS A 217 14.28 21.56 -1.92
CA LYS A 217 14.55 22.16 -0.61
C LYS A 217 13.97 21.40 0.60
N VAL A 218 13.09 20.43 0.40
CA VAL A 218 12.39 19.77 1.50
C VAL A 218 12.52 18.28 1.42
N HIS A 219 13.53 17.75 2.11
CA HIS A 219 13.58 16.32 2.37
C HIS A 219 12.61 15.95 3.48
N LYS A 220 11.52 15.27 3.13
CA LYS A 220 10.64 14.71 4.15
C LYS A 220 11.36 13.61 4.91
N ARG A 221 11.21 13.64 6.24
CA ARG A 221 11.80 12.63 7.10
C ARG A 221 11.33 11.22 6.69
N LEU A 222 12.28 10.33 6.47
CA LEU A 222 12.01 8.93 6.23
C LEU A 222 11.46 8.28 7.51
N ASN A 223 10.35 7.59 7.38
CA ASN A 223 9.83 6.73 8.43
C ASN A 223 10.50 5.35 8.33
N LYS A 224 10.60 4.63 9.44
CA LYS A 224 11.17 3.28 9.51
C LYS A 224 10.61 2.30 8.46
N ASN A 225 9.34 2.44 8.13
CA ASN A 225 8.65 1.55 7.19
C ASN A 225 8.69 2.03 5.73
N ASN A 226 9.33 3.16 5.46
CA ASN A 226 9.52 3.62 4.09
C ASN A 226 10.45 2.63 3.34
N PRO A 227 10.28 2.51 2.03
CA PRO A 227 11.23 1.74 1.21
C PRO A 227 12.65 2.30 1.34
N ASP A 228 13.63 1.41 1.38
CA ASP A 228 15.05 1.76 1.36
C ASP A 228 15.52 2.06 -0.07
N ILE A 229 14.85 3.01 -0.69
CA ILE A 229 15.13 3.50 -2.06
C ILE A 229 14.92 5.01 -2.12
N ASN A 230 15.60 5.67 -3.04
CA ASN A 230 15.45 7.11 -3.22
C ASN A 230 14.16 7.46 -3.99
N ILE A 231 13.03 7.43 -3.27
CA ILE A 231 11.72 7.78 -3.84
C ILE A 231 11.68 9.22 -4.36
N ASN A 232 12.42 10.15 -3.78
CA ASN A 232 12.45 11.54 -4.26
C ASN A 232 12.92 11.60 -5.71
N LEU A 233 14.08 11.05 -5.98
CA LEU A 233 14.66 11.02 -7.32
C LEU A 233 13.79 10.20 -8.29
N LEU A 234 13.44 8.98 -7.89
CA LEU A 234 12.69 8.06 -8.75
C LEU A 234 11.32 8.61 -9.12
N SER A 235 10.57 9.17 -8.16
CA SER A 235 9.25 9.74 -8.45
C SER A 235 9.31 10.99 -9.31
N TYR A 236 10.30 11.85 -9.10
CA TYR A 236 10.52 13.04 -9.91
C TYR A 236 10.77 12.67 -11.37
N GLN A 237 11.65 11.70 -11.61
CA GLN A 237 11.93 11.20 -12.96
C GLN A 237 10.71 10.48 -13.56
N TYR A 238 10.05 9.63 -12.78
CA TYR A 238 8.88 8.88 -13.20
C TYR A 238 7.71 9.78 -13.63
N PHE A 239 7.49 10.89 -12.95
CA PHE A 239 6.45 11.88 -13.27
C PHE A 239 6.99 13.08 -14.06
N GLU A 240 8.04 12.88 -14.86
CA GLU A 240 8.54 13.85 -15.84
C GLU A 240 8.86 15.23 -15.23
N GLY A 241 9.51 15.25 -14.09
CA GLY A 241 9.94 16.47 -13.41
C GLY A 241 8.91 17.07 -12.45
N VAL A 242 7.81 16.36 -12.17
CA VAL A 242 6.82 16.80 -11.17
C VAL A 242 7.22 16.35 -9.78
N ASP A 243 7.49 17.31 -8.87
CA ASP A 243 7.78 17.03 -7.47
C ASP A 243 6.50 16.87 -6.64
N LEU A 244 6.00 15.64 -6.56
CA LEU A 244 4.82 15.30 -5.75
C LEU A 244 5.10 15.39 -4.24
N LEU A 245 6.36 15.25 -3.82
CA LEU A 245 6.74 15.34 -2.41
C LEU A 245 6.79 16.78 -1.91
N ALA A 246 6.85 17.77 -2.81
CA ALA A 246 6.67 19.17 -2.45
C ALA A 246 5.26 19.47 -1.92
N ILE A 247 4.27 18.65 -2.28
CA ILE A 247 2.89 18.82 -1.84
C ILE A 247 2.78 18.50 -0.33
N GLU A 248 2.19 19.40 0.42
CA GLU A 248 1.94 19.24 1.86
C GLU A 248 1.11 17.98 2.14
N GLY A 249 1.49 17.24 3.18
CA GLY A 249 0.82 16.00 3.57
C GLY A 249 1.16 14.76 2.73
N VAL A 250 1.65 14.93 1.50
CA VAL A 250 2.07 13.82 0.65
C VAL A 250 3.38 13.23 1.18
N SER A 251 3.41 11.92 1.40
CA SER A 251 4.56 11.17 1.92
C SER A 251 5.16 10.26 0.84
N HIS A 252 6.35 9.72 1.09
CA HIS A 252 6.99 8.73 0.22
C HIS A 252 6.08 7.53 -0.06
N SER A 253 5.37 7.05 0.97
CA SER A 253 4.41 5.95 0.81
C SER A 253 3.19 6.34 -0.03
N THR A 254 2.73 7.60 0.06
CA THR A 254 1.63 8.11 -0.78
C THR A 254 2.04 8.15 -2.25
N VAL A 255 3.25 8.66 -2.53
CA VAL A 255 3.79 8.71 -3.89
C VAL A 255 3.97 7.31 -4.47
N LEU A 256 4.59 6.39 -3.72
CA LEU A 256 4.75 5.01 -4.16
C LEU A 256 3.40 4.32 -4.42
N THR A 257 2.38 4.63 -3.59
CA THR A 257 1.02 4.13 -3.83
C THR A 257 0.42 4.69 -5.12
N LEU A 258 0.65 5.97 -5.43
CA LEU A 258 0.20 6.56 -6.68
C LEU A 258 0.88 5.90 -7.88
N MET A 259 2.21 5.74 -7.84
CA MET A 259 2.98 5.06 -8.89
C MET A 259 2.47 3.64 -9.13
N SER A 260 2.21 2.89 -8.07
CA SER A 260 1.82 1.47 -8.16
C SER A 260 0.34 1.24 -8.46
N GLU A 261 -0.56 2.15 -8.10
CA GLU A 261 -2.00 1.95 -8.32
C GLU A 261 -2.51 2.61 -9.61
N VAL A 262 -1.82 3.64 -10.09
CA VAL A 262 -2.24 4.41 -11.28
C VAL A 262 -1.12 4.52 -12.31
N GLY A 263 0.10 4.80 -11.86
CA GLY A 263 1.25 4.98 -12.73
C GLY A 263 1.04 6.09 -13.77
N HIS A 264 1.57 5.89 -14.97
CA HIS A 264 1.35 6.77 -16.12
C HIS A 264 -0.11 6.78 -16.61
N GLY A 265 -0.92 5.81 -16.15
CA GLY A 265 -2.35 5.77 -16.46
C GLY A 265 -3.16 6.95 -15.91
N ILE A 266 -2.55 7.86 -15.16
CA ILE A 266 -3.23 9.09 -14.70
C ILE A 266 -3.72 9.95 -15.88
N ASN A 267 -3.04 9.90 -17.01
CA ASN A 267 -3.41 10.61 -18.23
C ASN A 267 -4.69 10.07 -18.89
N LYS A 268 -5.19 8.89 -18.47
CA LYS A 268 -6.49 8.34 -18.91
C LYS A 268 -7.67 9.06 -18.27
N PHE A 269 -7.45 9.90 -17.27
CA PHE A 269 -8.48 10.70 -16.62
C PHE A 269 -8.47 12.11 -17.21
N GLU A 270 -9.52 12.49 -17.91
CA GLU A 270 -9.66 13.82 -18.56
C GLU A 270 -9.66 14.98 -17.57
N SER A 271 -9.98 14.72 -16.30
CA SER A 271 -10.06 15.76 -15.28
C SER A 271 -9.82 15.21 -13.87
N ALA A 272 -9.40 16.10 -12.97
CA ALA A 272 -9.31 15.79 -11.53
C ALA A 272 -10.66 15.32 -10.96
N LYS A 273 -11.80 15.77 -11.51
CA LYS A 273 -13.15 15.36 -11.11
C LYS A 273 -13.41 13.88 -11.44
N GLN A 274 -13.00 13.42 -12.62
CA GLN A 274 -13.09 12.01 -13.00
C GLN A 274 -12.19 11.15 -12.12
N PHE A 275 -10.95 11.58 -11.89
CA PHE A 275 -10.01 10.89 -11.02
C PHE A 275 -10.52 10.75 -9.58
N THR A 276 -11.03 11.83 -8.98
CA THR A 276 -11.59 11.78 -7.61
C THR A 276 -12.87 10.94 -7.52
N SER A 277 -13.67 10.91 -8.59
CA SER A 277 -14.83 10.02 -8.69
C SER A 277 -14.43 8.55 -8.77
N TRP A 278 -13.41 8.22 -9.58
CA TRP A 278 -12.84 6.87 -9.65
C TRP A 278 -12.27 6.42 -8.29
N LEU A 279 -11.61 7.32 -7.58
CA LEU A 279 -11.12 7.07 -6.21
C LEU A 279 -12.26 6.92 -5.20
N ARG A 280 -13.51 7.20 -5.59
CA ARG A 280 -14.66 7.23 -4.68
C ARG A 280 -14.47 8.22 -3.53
N LEU A 281 -13.87 9.36 -3.82
CA LEU A 281 -13.74 10.50 -2.89
C LEU A 281 -14.87 11.50 -3.09
N ALA A 282 -15.38 11.62 -4.31
CA ALA A 282 -16.54 12.47 -4.62
C ALA A 282 -17.85 11.85 -4.12
N PRO A 283 -18.77 12.63 -3.59
CA PRO A 283 -20.10 12.16 -3.20
C PRO A 283 -20.92 11.77 -4.44
N ASN A 284 -21.71 10.72 -4.30
CA ASN A 284 -22.67 10.30 -5.33
C ASN A 284 -24.03 10.97 -5.04
N ASN A 285 -24.17 12.21 -5.51
CA ASN A 285 -25.38 12.98 -5.28
C ASN A 285 -26.56 12.38 -6.05
N LYS A 286 -27.59 12.00 -5.31
CA LYS A 286 -28.90 11.64 -5.88
C LYS A 286 -29.80 12.85 -5.76
N ILE A 287 -30.21 13.40 -6.88
CA ILE A 287 -31.05 14.60 -6.93
C ILE A 287 -32.37 14.22 -7.64
N SER A 288 -33.50 14.66 -7.10
CA SER A 288 -34.83 14.56 -7.72
C SER A 288 -35.62 15.81 -7.39
N GLY A 289 -36.26 16.38 -8.40
CA GLY A 289 -37.02 17.61 -8.24
C GLY A 289 -36.23 18.79 -7.64
N GLY A 290 -34.94 18.91 -7.97
CA GLY A 290 -34.04 19.94 -7.42
C GLY A 290 -33.58 19.69 -5.98
N LYS A 291 -34.06 18.64 -5.31
CA LYS A 291 -33.67 18.29 -3.93
C LYS A 291 -32.62 17.17 -3.89
N ILE A 292 -31.59 17.35 -3.05
CA ILE A 292 -30.57 16.30 -2.80
C ILE A 292 -31.20 15.23 -1.92
N LEU A 293 -31.45 14.04 -2.50
CA LEU A 293 -31.95 12.88 -1.75
C LEU A 293 -30.83 12.15 -0.99
N SER A 294 -29.61 12.18 -1.49
CA SER A 294 -28.44 11.58 -0.85
C SER A 294 -27.16 12.18 -1.43
N ASN A 295 -26.19 12.41 -0.54
CA ASN A 295 -24.82 12.83 -0.89
C ASN A 295 -23.76 11.83 -0.38
N LYS A 296 -24.15 10.57 -0.20
CA LYS A 296 -23.25 9.56 0.37
C LYS A 296 -22.09 9.24 -0.55
N ILE A 297 -20.90 9.17 0.03
CA ILE A 297 -19.71 8.69 -0.68
C ILE A 297 -19.84 7.18 -0.95
N PRO A 298 -19.53 6.72 -2.19
CA PRO A 298 -19.61 5.30 -2.52
C PRO A 298 -18.76 4.44 -1.61
N LYS A 299 -19.34 3.32 -1.11
CA LYS A 299 -18.59 2.33 -0.31
C LYS A 299 -17.52 1.64 -1.17
N GLY A 300 -16.46 1.22 -0.55
CA GLY A 300 -15.34 0.48 -1.13
C GLY A 300 -14.00 1.06 -0.72
N SER A 301 -13.01 0.19 -0.61
CA SER A 301 -11.63 0.54 -0.31
C SER A 301 -10.82 0.61 -1.61
N ASN A 302 -10.12 1.72 -1.80
CA ASN A 302 -9.07 1.87 -2.80
C ASN A 302 -7.82 2.31 -2.02
N ARG A 303 -6.68 1.68 -2.26
CA ARG A 303 -5.45 1.96 -1.51
C ARG A 303 -5.01 3.41 -1.66
N LEU A 304 -5.09 3.95 -2.87
CA LEU A 304 -4.76 5.35 -3.13
C LEU A 304 -5.75 6.31 -2.46
N LYS A 305 -7.06 5.98 -2.41
CA LYS A 305 -8.03 6.74 -1.61
C LYS A 305 -7.60 6.83 -0.14
N ILE A 306 -7.17 5.71 0.44
CA ILE A 306 -6.73 5.66 1.84
C ILE A 306 -5.49 6.53 2.02
N ALA A 307 -4.49 6.40 1.14
CA ALA A 307 -3.25 7.18 1.19
C ALA A 307 -3.51 8.70 1.07
N LEU A 308 -4.38 9.12 0.14
CA LEU A 308 -4.73 10.53 -0.03
C LEU A 308 -5.55 11.08 1.14
N ARG A 309 -6.43 10.28 1.75
CA ARG A 309 -7.12 10.69 2.98
C ARG A 309 -6.17 10.85 4.15
N GLN A 310 -5.18 9.98 4.28
CA GLN A 310 -4.13 10.12 5.30
C GLN A 310 -3.28 11.37 5.04
N ALA A 311 -2.95 11.66 3.78
CA ALA A 311 -2.26 12.89 3.40
C ALA A 311 -3.08 14.14 3.77
N ALA A 312 -4.38 14.16 3.47
CA ALA A 312 -5.27 15.26 3.84
C ALA A 312 -5.38 15.45 5.37
N ASN A 313 -5.49 14.36 6.13
CA ASN A 313 -5.49 14.42 7.59
C ASN A 313 -4.15 14.95 8.15
N ALA A 314 -3.03 14.58 7.53
CA ALA A 314 -1.71 15.08 7.91
C ALA A 314 -1.62 16.61 7.68
N VAL A 315 -2.19 17.11 6.58
CA VAL A 315 -2.30 18.55 6.30
C VAL A 315 -3.08 19.28 7.39
N GLY A 316 -4.19 18.70 7.87
CA GLY A 316 -5.00 19.29 8.94
C GLY A 316 -4.23 19.57 10.23
N ASN A 317 -3.16 18.79 10.50
CA ASN A 317 -2.28 18.96 11.67
C ASN A 317 -1.15 19.96 11.44
N LEU A 318 -0.96 20.47 10.23
CA LEU A 318 0.03 21.50 9.95
C LEU A 318 -0.46 22.89 10.42
N LYS A 319 0.48 23.81 10.58
CA LYS A 319 0.20 25.21 10.93
C LYS A 319 0.59 26.12 9.77
N ASP A 320 -0.21 27.14 9.55
CA ASP A 320 0.10 28.29 8.70
C ASP A 320 0.46 27.96 7.23
N THR A 321 -0.15 26.89 6.70
CA THR A 321 -0.03 26.53 5.28
C THR A 321 -1.36 26.73 4.55
N ALA A 322 -1.31 26.95 3.23
CA ALA A 322 -2.50 27.19 2.40
C ALA A 322 -3.49 26.03 2.49
N LEU A 323 -2.98 24.78 2.34
CA LEU A 323 -3.82 23.58 2.41
C LEU A 323 -4.35 23.32 3.82
N SER A 324 -3.55 23.58 4.87
CA SER A 324 -4.02 23.45 6.26
C SER A 324 -5.13 24.44 6.58
N ASN A 325 -4.98 25.69 6.15
CA ASN A 325 -6.01 26.73 6.35
C ASN A 325 -7.29 26.40 5.58
N PHE A 326 -7.15 25.88 4.35
CA PHE A 326 -8.27 25.37 3.58
C PHE A 326 -8.97 24.20 4.29
N PHE A 327 -8.20 23.20 4.74
CA PHE A 327 -8.74 22.06 5.49
C PHE A 327 -9.53 22.49 6.71
N LYS A 328 -8.99 23.38 7.54
CA LYS A 328 -9.65 23.87 8.77
C LYS A 328 -10.93 24.68 8.49
N ARG A 329 -11.03 25.31 7.31
CA ARG A 329 -12.21 26.08 6.91
C ARG A 329 -13.38 25.19 6.51
N ILE A 330 -13.11 23.98 5.98
CA ILE A 330 -14.15 23.07 5.46
C ILE A 330 -14.47 21.91 6.41
N ALA A 331 -13.63 21.65 7.43
CA ALA A 331 -13.85 20.63 8.46
C ALA A 331 -14.77 21.15 9.57
#